data_05bfa133669755d11474928998e3ab0a
#
_entry.id   05bfa133669755d11474928998e3ab0a
#
_cell.length_a   1.000
_cell.length_b   1.000
_cell.length_c   1.000
_cell.angle_alpha   90.00
_cell.angle_beta   90.00
_cell.angle_gamma   90.00
#
_symmetry.space_group_name_H-M   'P 1'
#
loop_
_entity.id
_entity.type
_entity.pdbx_description
1 polymer ?
#
loop_
_entity_poly.entity_id
_entity_poly.type
_entity_poly.pdbx_seq_one_letter_code
_entity_poly.pdbx_strand_id
1 'polypeptide(L)'
;MRNQKSTAYRVFALVMVFLLALLFTFPLYWIITGSFKTGKEINSTTPVWWPSEWTMKNYEKLMSKFKAPLWEIAVPFGQYFTEDGTAPVISSGPTVPAAVRWLLNTVWMAVASMLLTCLTAARAGYALAKKRFVGRTVVFTLIVCAMALPKQVILIPLLREMSALKLYNTMSAVVYPIVGWPFGVFLMKQFAESIPGEILEAARIDGASELKTFNTIVYPMIKPGVGALAIFTFITTWNDYFLQLIMLNDTKVLTISLGIAKLQSELSTDFGLIMAGAALGSIPIIIIFLMFQKFFTRGITMGAVKG
;
A
#
# COMPACT_ATOMS: atom_id res chain seq x y z
N MET A 1 24.53 -7.70 38.73
CA MET A 1 23.39 -7.25 39.56
C MET A 1 22.19 -7.05 38.67
N ARG A 2 21.27 -8.00 38.68
CA ARG A 2 20.06 -7.99 37.87
C ARG A 2 19.08 -7.05 38.57
N ASN A 3 18.91 -5.85 38.05
CA ASN A 3 18.05 -4.81 38.59
C ASN A 3 16.61 -5.34 38.67
N GLN A 4 16.13 -5.70 39.85
CA GLN A 4 14.73 -6.05 40.11
C GLN A 4 13.93 -4.75 40.00
N LYS A 5 13.50 -4.44 38.80
CA LYS A 5 12.45 -3.42 38.61
C LYS A 5 11.29 -3.84 39.49
N SER A 6 10.90 -2.97 40.40
CA SER A 6 9.85 -3.27 41.38
C SER A 6 8.59 -3.82 40.70
N THR A 7 7.92 -4.78 41.34
CA THR A 7 6.67 -5.35 40.81
C THR A 7 5.67 -4.24 40.46
N ALA A 8 5.65 -3.17 41.24
CA ALA A 8 4.85 -1.97 40.99
C ALA A 8 5.11 -1.32 39.64
N TYR A 9 6.40 -1.19 39.23
CA TYR A 9 6.74 -0.65 37.91
C TYR A 9 6.25 -1.55 36.75
N ARG A 10 6.34 -2.88 36.92
CA ARG A 10 5.83 -3.83 35.89
C ARG A 10 4.31 -3.76 35.79
N VAL A 11 3.61 -3.70 36.91
CA VAL A 11 2.13 -3.55 36.93
C VAL A 11 1.75 -2.22 36.25
N PHE A 12 2.39 -1.12 36.64
CA PHE A 12 2.15 0.19 36.03
C PHE A 12 2.38 0.16 34.49
N ALA A 13 3.51 -0.40 34.05
CA ALA A 13 3.81 -0.52 32.61
C ALA A 13 2.78 -1.37 31.86
N LEU A 14 2.34 -2.49 32.45
CA LEU A 14 1.29 -3.33 31.85
C LEU A 14 -0.05 -2.61 31.74
N VAL A 15 -0.45 -1.89 32.80
CA VAL A 15 -1.69 -1.10 32.80
C VAL A 15 -1.62 0.00 31.71
N MET A 16 -0.51 0.72 31.63
CA MET A 16 -0.33 1.75 30.62
C MET A 16 -0.38 1.18 29.19
N VAL A 17 0.30 0.05 28.95
CA VAL A 17 0.27 -0.62 27.63
C VAL A 17 -1.15 -1.09 27.30
N PHE A 18 -1.87 -1.63 28.28
CA PHE A 18 -3.26 -2.06 28.08
C PHE A 18 -4.19 -0.89 27.75
N LEU A 19 -4.08 0.22 28.49
CA LEU A 19 -4.89 1.43 28.23
C LEU A 19 -4.58 2.02 26.83
N LEU A 20 -3.30 2.07 26.45
CA LEU A 20 -2.90 2.50 25.10
C LEU A 20 -3.44 1.54 24.03
N ALA A 21 -3.38 0.23 24.27
CA ALA A 21 -3.93 -0.75 23.34
C ALA A 21 -5.43 -0.56 23.14
N LEU A 22 -6.20 -0.31 24.21
CA LEU A 22 -7.62 0.00 24.13
C LEU A 22 -7.88 1.30 23.35
N LEU A 23 -7.10 2.34 23.61
CA LEU A 23 -7.22 3.63 22.92
C LEU A 23 -6.98 3.49 21.41
N PHE A 24 -5.92 2.78 21.01
CA PHE A 24 -5.59 2.61 19.60
C PHE A 24 -6.50 1.60 18.87
N THR A 25 -7.09 0.64 19.58
CA THR A 25 -8.04 -0.32 18.97
C THR A 25 -9.46 0.25 18.90
N PHE A 26 -9.76 1.29 19.67
CA PHE A 26 -11.10 1.88 19.77
C PHE A 26 -11.68 2.32 18.41
N PRO A 27 -10.96 3.04 17.52
CA PRO A 27 -11.51 3.42 16.22
C PRO A 27 -11.91 2.20 15.37
N LEU A 28 -11.11 1.14 15.39
CA LEU A 28 -11.41 -0.10 14.67
C LEU A 28 -12.64 -0.81 15.25
N TYR A 29 -12.70 -0.90 16.59
CA TYR A 29 -13.87 -1.40 17.29
C TYR A 29 -15.15 -0.64 16.89
N TRP A 30 -15.07 0.71 16.86
CA TRP A 30 -16.20 1.56 16.50
C TRP A 30 -16.67 1.36 15.07
N ILE A 31 -15.75 1.25 14.12
CA ILE A 31 -16.05 0.97 12.69
C ILE A 31 -16.70 -0.40 12.55
N ILE A 32 -16.12 -1.44 13.16
CA ILE A 32 -16.64 -2.80 13.04
C ILE A 32 -18.03 -2.92 13.70
N THR A 33 -18.20 -2.46 14.94
CA THR A 33 -19.51 -2.52 15.59
C THR A 33 -20.53 -1.63 14.91
N GLY A 34 -20.12 -0.44 14.45
CA GLY A 34 -20.96 0.50 13.72
C GLY A 34 -21.46 -0.06 12.38
N SER A 35 -20.67 -0.89 11.70
CA SER A 35 -21.08 -1.52 10.43
C SER A 35 -22.29 -2.47 10.57
N PHE A 36 -22.54 -2.97 11.79
CA PHE A 36 -23.67 -3.84 12.11
C PHE A 36 -24.82 -3.11 12.82
N LYS A 37 -24.70 -1.80 13.10
CA LYS A 37 -25.75 -1.01 13.75
C LYS A 37 -26.83 -0.59 12.77
N THR A 38 -28.04 -0.37 13.29
CA THR A 38 -29.12 0.25 12.54
C THR A 38 -28.87 1.75 12.33
N GLY A 39 -29.45 2.35 11.28
CA GLY A 39 -29.32 3.79 11.03
C GLY A 39 -29.81 4.67 12.19
N LYS A 40 -30.76 4.21 12.98
CA LYS A 40 -31.24 4.91 14.20
C LYS A 40 -30.16 4.96 15.29
N GLU A 41 -29.46 3.84 15.51
CA GLU A 41 -28.39 3.75 16.50
C GLU A 41 -27.16 4.56 16.11
N ILE A 42 -26.81 4.57 14.83
CA ILE A 42 -25.67 5.32 14.30
C ILE A 42 -25.88 6.84 14.42
N ASN A 43 -27.12 7.29 14.14
CA ASN A 43 -27.48 8.72 14.17
C ASN A 43 -28.02 9.15 15.55
N SER A 44 -27.93 8.31 16.57
CA SER A 44 -28.35 8.64 17.93
C SER A 44 -27.46 9.73 18.55
N THR A 45 -28.03 10.67 19.26
CA THR A 45 -27.32 11.71 20.01
C THR A 45 -26.50 11.14 21.17
N THR A 46 -26.89 9.98 21.70
CA THR A 46 -26.15 9.25 22.72
C THR A 46 -25.37 8.12 22.07
N PRO A 47 -24.05 8.00 22.33
CA PRO A 47 -23.25 6.92 21.74
C PRO A 47 -23.77 5.54 22.14
N VAL A 48 -24.19 4.75 21.17
CA VAL A 48 -24.53 3.34 21.35
C VAL A 48 -23.25 2.53 21.21
N TRP A 49 -22.70 2.02 22.30
CA TRP A 49 -21.43 1.31 22.32
C TRP A 49 -21.49 -0.06 21.65
N TRP A 50 -22.59 -0.77 21.81
CA TRP A 50 -22.80 -2.12 21.29
C TRP A 50 -24.14 -2.18 20.52
N PRO A 51 -24.21 -2.83 19.33
CA PRO A 51 -25.47 -2.95 18.60
C PRO A 51 -26.55 -3.59 19.47
N SER A 52 -27.74 -2.99 19.59
CA SER A 52 -28.88 -3.61 20.23
C SER A 52 -29.39 -4.78 19.39
N GLU A 53 -29.38 -4.58 18.06
CA GLU A 53 -29.67 -5.58 17.06
C GLU A 53 -28.57 -5.62 16.01
N TRP A 54 -27.97 -6.80 15.84
CA TRP A 54 -26.96 -7.01 14.80
C TRP A 54 -27.64 -7.11 13.42
N THR A 55 -27.36 -6.15 12.54
CA THR A 55 -27.97 -6.12 11.20
C THR A 55 -26.91 -6.20 10.09
N MET A 56 -27.21 -6.95 9.04
CA MET A 56 -26.42 -7.00 7.81
C MET A 56 -26.87 -5.97 6.75
N LYS A 57 -27.91 -5.18 7.04
CA LYS A 57 -28.51 -4.24 6.06
C LYS A 57 -27.51 -3.26 5.45
N ASN A 58 -26.52 -2.81 6.20
CA ASN A 58 -25.48 -1.92 5.70
C ASN A 58 -24.60 -2.62 4.64
N TYR A 59 -24.27 -3.88 4.84
CA TYR A 59 -23.53 -4.71 3.87
C TYR A 59 -24.40 -5.06 2.65
N GLU A 60 -25.68 -5.36 2.84
CA GLU A 60 -26.63 -5.60 1.74
C GLU A 60 -26.74 -4.36 0.85
N LYS A 61 -26.87 -3.17 1.44
CA LYS A 61 -26.86 -1.90 0.71
C LYS A 61 -25.55 -1.70 -0.05
N LEU A 62 -24.40 -1.96 0.59
CA LEU A 62 -23.08 -1.82 -0.01
C LEU A 62 -22.92 -2.74 -1.23
N MET A 63 -23.42 -3.97 -1.13
CA MET A 63 -23.33 -4.97 -2.20
C MET A 63 -24.35 -4.79 -3.31
N SER A 64 -25.48 -4.14 -3.06
CA SER A 64 -26.55 -3.97 -4.05
C SER A 64 -26.45 -2.68 -4.88
N LYS A 65 -25.79 -1.63 -4.35
CA LYS A 65 -25.92 -0.27 -4.87
C LYS A 65 -25.33 -0.08 -6.27
N PHE A 66 -24.11 -0.56 -6.50
CA PHE A 66 -23.46 -0.51 -7.80
C PHE A 66 -22.97 -1.88 -8.21
N LYS A 67 -23.00 -2.13 -9.53
CA LYS A 67 -22.47 -3.35 -10.11
C LYS A 67 -21.38 -3.02 -11.13
N ALA A 68 -20.37 -3.86 -11.20
CA ALA A 68 -19.29 -3.74 -12.17
C ALA A 68 -18.86 -5.14 -12.62
N PRO A 69 -18.29 -5.31 -13.83
CA PRO A 69 -17.72 -6.59 -14.22
C PRO A 69 -16.55 -6.93 -13.31
N LEU A 70 -16.40 -8.22 -12.96
CA LEU A 70 -15.31 -8.70 -12.10
C LEU A 70 -13.93 -8.42 -12.70
N TRP A 71 -13.83 -8.55 -14.02
CA TRP A 71 -12.63 -8.25 -14.81
C TRP A 71 -13.04 -7.83 -16.22
N GLU A 72 -12.16 -7.09 -16.88
CA GLU A 72 -12.29 -6.73 -18.30
C GLU A 72 -10.93 -6.95 -18.96
N ILE A 73 -10.93 -7.57 -20.12
CA ILE A 73 -9.78 -7.69 -21.00
C ILE A 73 -9.97 -6.68 -22.13
N ALA A 74 -9.11 -5.67 -22.16
CA ALA A 74 -9.08 -4.69 -23.24
C ALA A 74 -7.99 -5.04 -24.26
N VAL A 75 -8.09 -4.48 -25.45
CA VAL A 75 -7.03 -4.59 -26.47
C VAL A 75 -5.73 -4.01 -25.91
N PRO A 76 -4.62 -4.77 -25.85
CA PRO A 76 -3.34 -4.23 -25.38
C PRO A 76 -2.97 -2.99 -26.17
N PHE A 77 -2.64 -1.91 -25.46
CA PHE A 77 -2.34 -0.59 -26.04
C PHE A 77 -3.47 0.02 -26.89
N GLY A 78 -4.70 -0.51 -26.83
CA GLY A 78 -5.84 -0.05 -27.62
C GLY A 78 -6.16 1.43 -27.41
N GLN A 79 -5.89 1.99 -26.25
CA GLN A 79 -6.07 3.41 -25.95
C GLN A 79 -5.25 4.37 -26.83
N TYR A 80 -4.20 3.88 -27.48
CA TYR A 80 -3.40 4.68 -28.42
C TYR A 80 -4.01 4.76 -29.81
N PHE A 81 -4.96 3.89 -30.14
CA PHE A 81 -5.62 3.77 -31.44
C PHE A 81 -7.04 4.33 -31.44
N THR A 82 -7.55 4.78 -30.29
CA THR A 82 -8.89 5.39 -30.15
C THR A 82 -8.77 6.89 -29.90
N GLU A 83 -9.72 7.66 -30.45
CA GLU A 83 -9.75 9.13 -30.30
C GLU A 83 -9.99 9.54 -28.83
N ASP A 84 -10.87 8.82 -28.12
CA ASP A 84 -11.23 9.05 -26.74
C ASP A 84 -10.18 8.52 -25.73
N GLY A 85 -9.13 7.83 -26.20
CA GLY A 85 -8.11 7.25 -25.34
C GLY A 85 -8.59 6.06 -24.52
N THR A 86 -9.74 5.46 -24.83
CA THR A 86 -10.23 4.26 -24.17
C THR A 86 -9.81 3.01 -24.93
N ALA A 87 -9.32 1.98 -24.24
CA ALA A 87 -9.00 0.71 -24.91
C ALA A 87 -10.29 -0.09 -25.12
N PRO A 88 -10.57 -0.54 -26.36
CA PRO A 88 -11.74 -1.39 -26.63
C PRO A 88 -11.71 -2.66 -25.78
N VAL A 89 -12.85 -3.01 -25.18
CA VAL A 89 -12.99 -4.22 -24.34
C VAL A 89 -13.28 -5.42 -25.26
N ILE A 90 -12.44 -6.44 -25.18
CA ILE A 90 -12.60 -7.70 -25.93
C ILE A 90 -13.56 -8.64 -25.18
N SER A 91 -13.42 -8.72 -23.86
CA SER A 91 -14.18 -9.63 -23.03
C SER A 91 -14.31 -9.09 -21.62
N SER A 92 -15.44 -9.38 -20.97
CA SER A 92 -15.69 -9.01 -19.56
C SER A 92 -16.20 -10.22 -18.79
N GLY A 93 -15.86 -10.23 -17.49
CA GLY A 93 -16.32 -11.25 -16.54
C GLY A 93 -17.76 -11.04 -16.07
N PRO A 94 -18.22 -11.91 -15.16
CA PRO A 94 -19.53 -11.78 -14.55
C PRO A 94 -19.67 -10.46 -13.81
N THR A 95 -20.88 -9.94 -13.76
CA THR A 95 -21.21 -8.72 -13.01
C THR A 95 -21.27 -9.02 -11.51
N VAL A 96 -20.49 -8.29 -10.74
CA VAL A 96 -20.40 -8.41 -9.27
C VAL A 96 -20.75 -7.09 -8.58
N PRO A 97 -21.02 -7.08 -7.26
CA PRO A 97 -21.11 -5.84 -6.50
C PRO A 97 -19.85 -4.98 -6.68
N ALA A 98 -20.04 -3.69 -6.92
CA ALA A 98 -18.89 -2.80 -7.16
C ALA A 98 -17.91 -2.74 -5.98
N ALA A 99 -18.40 -2.86 -4.74
CA ALA A 99 -17.54 -2.92 -3.56
C ALA A 99 -16.53 -4.07 -3.61
N VAL A 100 -16.93 -5.24 -4.14
CA VAL A 100 -16.03 -6.38 -4.36
C VAL A 100 -14.98 -6.03 -5.41
N ARG A 101 -15.38 -5.44 -6.53
CA ARG A 101 -14.47 -4.98 -7.58
C ARG A 101 -13.47 -3.95 -7.05
N TRP A 102 -13.93 -2.95 -6.29
CA TRP A 102 -13.08 -1.93 -5.68
C TRP A 102 -12.06 -2.51 -4.71
N LEU A 103 -12.48 -3.49 -3.92
CA LEU A 103 -11.57 -4.19 -3.01
C LEU A 103 -10.49 -4.94 -3.80
N LEU A 104 -10.87 -5.68 -4.85
CA LEU A 104 -9.94 -6.39 -5.72
C LEU A 104 -9.00 -5.43 -6.46
N ASN A 105 -9.48 -4.29 -6.95
CA ASN A 105 -8.65 -3.26 -7.55
C ASN A 105 -7.60 -2.73 -6.56
N THR A 106 -8.01 -2.48 -5.31
CA THR A 106 -7.10 -2.02 -4.24
C THR A 106 -6.02 -3.05 -3.95
N VAL A 107 -6.40 -4.32 -3.79
CA VAL A 107 -5.46 -5.43 -3.59
C VAL A 107 -4.49 -5.53 -4.77
N TRP A 108 -5.01 -5.50 -6.00
CA TRP A 108 -4.20 -5.62 -7.21
C TRP A 108 -3.19 -4.46 -7.32
N MET A 109 -3.63 -3.21 -7.14
CA MET A 109 -2.74 -2.04 -7.18
C MET A 109 -1.67 -2.11 -6.09
N ALA A 110 -2.04 -2.47 -4.86
CA ALA A 110 -1.11 -2.58 -3.76
C ALA A 110 -0.07 -3.70 -4.00
N VAL A 111 -0.50 -4.86 -4.48
CA VAL A 111 0.39 -6.00 -4.80
C VAL A 111 1.28 -5.69 -6.00
N ALA A 112 0.73 -5.13 -7.08
CA ALA A 112 1.50 -4.79 -8.27
C ALA A 112 2.56 -3.72 -7.95
N SER A 113 2.19 -2.65 -7.25
CA SER A 113 3.13 -1.62 -6.80
C SER A 113 4.22 -2.19 -5.90
N MET A 114 3.85 -3.04 -4.94
CA MET A 114 4.79 -3.71 -4.03
C MET A 114 5.81 -4.56 -4.81
N LEU A 115 5.34 -5.44 -5.69
CA LEU A 115 6.21 -6.35 -6.44
C LEU A 115 7.15 -5.59 -7.37
N LEU A 116 6.63 -4.64 -8.14
CA LEU A 116 7.42 -3.85 -9.08
C LEU A 116 8.42 -2.94 -8.36
N THR A 117 8.02 -2.29 -7.26
CA THR A 117 8.94 -1.47 -6.45
C THR A 117 10.04 -2.31 -5.85
N CYS A 118 9.73 -3.47 -5.26
CA CYS A 118 10.76 -4.35 -4.70
C CYS A 118 11.73 -4.84 -5.78
N LEU A 119 11.21 -5.20 -6.96
CA LEU A 119 12.00 -5.68 -8.08
C LEU A 119 12.97 -4.64 -8.63
N THR A 120 12.49 -3.41 -8.83
CA THR A 120 13.28 -2.30 -9.39
C THR A 120 14.22 -1.69 -8.35
N ALA A 121 13.72 -1.41 -7.15
CA ALA A 121 14.49 -0.79 -6.08
C ALA A 121 15.63 -1.67 -5.56
N ALA A 122 15.44 -2.99 -5.46
CA ALA A 122 16.50 -3.90 -5.03
C ALA A 122 17.69 -3.88 -6.01
N ARG A 123 17.42 -3.88 -7.33
CA ARG A 123 18.48 -3.81 -8.34
C ARG A 123 19.14 -2.44 -8.41
N ALA A 124 18.32 -1.37 -8.41
CA ALA A 124 18.84 0.00 -8.42
C ALA A 124 19.68 0.32 -7.17
N GLY A 125 19.19 -0.09 -5.99
CA GLY A 125 19.90 0.06 -4.73
C GLY A 125 21.24 -0.69 -4.71
N TYR A 126 21.27 -1.94 -5.19
CA TYR A 126 22.49 -2.71 -5.34
C TYR A 126 23.49 -2.02 -6.30
N ALA A 127 23.01 -1.57 -7.47
CA ALA A 127 23.87 -0.88 -8.43
C ALA A 127 24.47 0.40 -7.81
N LEU A 128 23.66 1.20 -7.14
CA LEU A 128 24.12 2.41 -6.45
C LEU A 128 25.01 2.14 -5.25
N ALA A 129 24.91 0.98 -4.58
CA ALA A 129 25.74 0.63 -3.44
C ALA A 129 27.11 0.06 -3.86
N LYS A 130 27.12 -0.86 -4.84
CA LYS A 130 28.29 -1.73 -5.11
C LYS A 130 28.94 -1.52 -6.47
N LYS A 131 28.27 -0.83 -7.42
CA LYS A 131 28.86 -0.59 -8.74
C LYS A 131 29.48 0.80 -8.82
N ARG A 132 30.58 0.88 -9.58
CA ARG A 132 31.26 2.14 -9.89
C ARG A 132 30.89 2.54 -11.32
N PHE A 133 30.23 3.68 -11.47
CA PHE A 133 29.92 4.29 -12.78
C PHE A 133 29.94 5.82 -12.66
N VAL A 134 30.15 6.47 -13.78
CA VAL A 134 30.17 7.93 -13.88
C VAL A 134 28.80 8.49 -13.52
N GLY A 135 28.74 9.50 -12.64
CA GLY A 135 27.48 10.12 -12.21
C GLY A 135 26.75 9.42 -11.07
N ARG A 136 27.28 8.30 -10.50
CA ARG A 136 26.65 7.57 -9.39
C ARG A 136 26.23 8.49 -8.24
N THR A 137 27.13 9.36 -7.79
CA THR A 137 26.86 10.30 -6.67
C THR A 137 25.76 11.29 -7.05
N VAL A 138 25.78 11.82 -8.26
CA VAL A 138 24.76 12.75 -8.75
C VAL A 138 23.39 12.08 -8.77
N VAL A 139 23.29 10.90 -9.36
CA VAL A 139 22.02 10.12 -9.39
C VAL A 139 21.49 9.87 -7.99
N PHE A 140 22.36 9.43 -7.06
CA PHE A 140 21.92 9.18 -5.69
C PHE A 140 21.51 10.48 -4.96
N THR A 141 22.22 11.59 -5.15
CA THR A 141 21.85 12.87 -4.58
C THR A 141 20.49 13.34 -5.11
N LEU A 142 20.23 13.21 -6.41
CA LEU A 142 18.91 13.52 -6.99
C LEU A 142 17.80 12.69 -6.39
N ILE A 143 18.01 11.38 -6.18
CA ILE A 143 17.05 10.49 -5.51
C ILE A 143 16.76 10.98 -4.09
N VAL A 144 17.79 11.33 -3.32
CA VAL A 144 17.61 11.85 -1.94
C VAL A 144 16.89 13.20 -1.95
N CYS A 145 17.27 14.12 -2.85
CA CYS A 145 16.58 15.41 -2.99
C CYS A 145 15.10 15.24 -3.36
N ALA A 146 14.78 14.28 -4.24
CA ALA A 146 13.41 13.99 -4.62
C ALA A 146 12.54 13.48 -3.44
N MET A 147 13.14 12.85 -2.42
CA MET A 147 12.42 12.45 -1.21
C MET A 147 11.93 13.65 -0.36
N ALA A 148 12.58 14.79 -0.48
CA ALA A 148 12.18 16.01 0.25
C ALA A 148 10.95 16.70 -0.37
N LEU A 149 10.57 16.34 -1.59
CA LEU A 149 9.40 16.93 -2.25
C LEU A 149 8.11 16.37 -1.66
N PRO A 150 7.17 17.22 -1.21
CA PRO A 150 5.86 16.75 -0.78
C PRO A 150 5.11 16.10 -1.96
N LYS A 151 4.58 14.90 -1.75
CA LYS A 151 3.83 14.17 -2.80
C LYS A 151 2.72 15.01 -3.43
N GLN A 152 2.02 15.80 -2.62
CA GLN A 152 0.89 16.61 -3.04
C GLN A 152 1.25 17.64 -4.09
N VAL A 153 2.47 18.20 -4.03
CA VAL A 153 2.93 19.23 -4.97
C VAL A 153 3.09 18.68 -6.39
N ILE A 154 3.49 17.43 -6.51
CA ILE A 154 3.74 16.79 -7.83
C ILE A 154 2.49 16.14 -8.44
N LEU A 155 1.35 16.09 -7.73
CA LEU A 155 0.16 15.39 -8.23
C LEU A 155 -0.38 15.97 -9.54
N ILE A 156 -0.41 17.31 -9.68
CA ILE A 156 -0.91 17.95 -10.91
C ILE A 156 0.02 17.76 -12.11
N PRO A 157 1.36 17.98 -11.99
CA PRO A 157 2.30 17.58 -13.04
C PRO A 157 2.17 16.10 -13.43
N LEU A 158 2.05 15.22 -12.44
CA LEU A 158 1.93 13.79 -12.66
C LEU A 158 0.63 13.41 -13.39
N LEU A 159 -0.49 14.06 -13.05
CA LEU A 159 -1.75 13.89 -13.79
C LEU A 159 -1.59 14.24 -15.27
N ARG A 160 -0.91 15.36 -15.57
CA ARG A 160 -0.64 15.75 -16.96
C ARG A 160 0.22 14.74 -17.70
N GLU A 161 1.24 14.20 -17.04
CA GLU A 161 2.10 13.17 -17.59
C GLU A 161 1.32 11.87 -17.88
N MET A 162 0.54 11.38 -16.88
CA MET A 162 -0.29 10.18 -17.07
C MET A 162 -1.35 10.37 -18.15
N SER A 163 -1.91 11.58 -18.29
CA SER A 163 -2.84 11.91 -19.37
C SER A 163 -2.16 11.94 -20.73
N ALA A 164 -0.97 12.53 -20.83
CA ALA A 164 -0.19 12.54 -22.08
C ALA A 164 0.22 11.11 -22.50
N LEU A 165 0.49 10.24 -21.54
CA LEU A 165 0.76 8.82 -21.77
C LEU A 165 -0.52 7.99 -22.01
N LYS A 166 -1.70 8.61 -22.05
CA LYS A 166 -3.01 7.93 -22.17
C LYS A 166 -3.24 6.84 -21.11
N LEU A 167 -2.68 7.05 -19.92
CA LEU A 167 -2.83 6.15 -18.77
C LEU A 167 -3.83 6.65 -17.73
N TYR A 168 -4.31 7.91 -17.87
CA TYR A 168 -5.33 8.46 -16.97
C TYR A 168 -6.54 7.52 -16.88
N ASN A 169 -7.12 7.42 -15.69
CA ASN A 169 -8.25 6.55 -15.40
C ASN A 169 -7.96 5.06 -15.61
N THR A 170 -6.71 4.65 -15.41
CA THR A 170 -6.29 3.25 -15.38
C THR A 170 -5.56 2.92 -14.07
N MET A 171 -5.53 1.66 -13.67
CA MET A 171 -4.76 1.23 -12.49
C MET A 171 -3.26 1.52 -12.65
N SER A 172 -2.74 1.51 -13.88
CA SER A 172 -1.34 1.82 -14.20
C SER A 172 -0.96 3.26 -13.85
N ALA A 173 -1.91 4.21 -13.94
CA ALA A 173 -1.68 5.60 -13.55
C ALA A 173 -1.37 5.76 -12.05
N VAL A 174 -1.78 4.81 -11.23
CA VAL A 174 -1.44 4.75 -9.78
C VAL A 174 -0.17 3.96 -9.56
N VAL A 175 -0.03 2.79 -10.21
CA VAL A 175 1.07 1.85 -9.97
C VAL A 175 2.42 2.44 -10.40
N TYR A 176 2.54 3.01 -11.60
CA TYR A 176 3.84 3.47 -12.12
C TYR A 176 4.47 4.60 -11.30
N PRO A 177 3.74 5.65 -10.86
CA PRO A 177 4.32 6.66 -10.00
C PRO A 177 4.84 6.11 -8.67
N ILE A 178 4.15 5.12 -8.09
CA ILE A 178 4.57 4.49 -6.84
C ILE A 178 5.86 3.70 -7.03
N VAL A 179 6.00 2.97 -8.15
CA VAL A 179 7.23 2.24 -8.48
C VAL A 179 8.42 3.19 -8.62
N GLY A 180 8.21 4.37 -9.20
CA GLY A 180 9.23 5.41 -9.36
C GLY A 180 9.58 6.17 -8.08
N TRP A 181 8.91 5.92 -6.96
CA TRP A 181 9.15 6.67 -5.73
C TRP A 181 10.53 6.40 -5.13
N PRO A 182 11.32 7.46 -4.80
CA PRO A 182 12.75 7.34 -4.50
C PRO A 182 13.08 6.58 -3.21
N PHE A 183 12.18 6.53 -2.24
CA PHE A 183 12.40 5.89 -0.94
C PHE A 183 12.82 4.41 -1.07
N GLY A 184 12.22 3.66 -2.01
CA GLY A 184 12.56 2.26 -2.22
C GLY A 184 14.02 2.06 -2.60
N VAL A 185 14.52 2.87 -3.53
CA VAL A 185 15.92 2.82 -3.99
C VAL A 185 16.87 3.24 -2.88
N PHE A 186 16.54 4.30 -2.13
CA PHE A 186 17.31 4.73 -0.98
C PHE A 186 17.44 3.61 0.07
N LEU A 187 16.31 3.02 0.47
CA LEU A 187 16.29 1.94 1.47
C LEU A 187 17.14 0.75 1.02
N MET A 188 16.95 0.29 -0.21
CA MET A 188 17.65 -0.87 -0.74
C MET A 188 19.16 -0.60 -0.91
N LYS A 189 19.55 0.64 -1.23
CA LYS A 189 20.96 1.04 -1.23
C LYS A 189 21.58 0.88 0.16
N GLN A 190 20.90 1.34 1.22
CA GLN A 190 21.41 1.21 2.59
C GLN A 190 21.59 -0.26 2.99
N PHE A 191 20.66 -1.14 2.63
CA PHE A 191 20.82 -2.57 2.87
C PHE A 191 21.94 -3.19 2.04
N ALA A 192 22.09 -2.82 0.78
CA ALA A 192 23.14 -3.35 -0.07
C ALA A 192 24.54 -2.85 0.35
N GLU A 193 24.66 -1.67 0.95
CA GLU A 193 25.93 -1.15 1.47
C GLU A 193 26.54 -2.03 2.57
N SER A 194 25.71 -2.68 3.38
CA SER A 194 26.17 -3.56 4.46
C SER A 194 26.81 -4.88 3.99
N ILE A 195 26.68 -5.24 2.72
CA ILE A 195 27.27 -6.46 2.16
C ILE A 195 28.80 -6.27 2.06
N PRO A 196 29.65 -7.18 2.61
CA PRO A 196 31.08 -7.11 2.43
C PRO A 196 31.50 -7.22 0.96
N GLY A 197 32.49 -6.37 0.54
CA GLY A 197 32.98 -6.38 -0.86
C GLY A 197 33.65 -7.70 -1.25
N GLU A 198 34.33 -8.33 -0.29
CA GLU A 198 35.03 -9.59 -0.47
C GLU A 198 34.17 -10.73 -0.99
N ILE A 199 32.89 -10.78 -0.55
CA ILE A 199 31.91 -11.78 -1.03
C ILE A 199 31.63 -11.58 -2.52
N LEU A 200 31.55 -10.33 -2.98
CA LEU A 200 31.29 -10.00 -4.39
C LEU A 200 32.53 -10.22 -5.25
N GLU A 201 33.73 -10.03 -4.70
CA GLU A 201 34.98 -10.31 -5.37
C GLU A 201 35.21 -11.81 -5.53
N ALA A 202 34.90 -12.60 -4.51
CA ALA A 202 34.96 -14.06 -4.57
C ALA A 202 34.02 -14.59 -5.68
N ALA A 203 32.78 -14.10 -5.74
CA ALA A 203 31.84 -14.48 -6.79
C ALA A 203 32.34 -14.16 -8.21
N ARG A 204 33.10 -13.06 -8.38
CA ARG A 204 33.73 -12.72 -9.66
C ARG A 204 34.87 -13.67 -10.04
N ILE A 205 35.70 -14.04 -9.03
CA ILE A 205 36.78 -15.01 -9.25
C ILE A 205 36.21 -16.37 -9.67
N ASP A 206 35.04 -16.75 -9.08
CA ASP A 206 34.30 -17.97 -9.46
C ASP A 206 33.57 -17.86 -10.81
N GLY A 207 33.73 -16.75 -11.55
CA GLY A 207 33.14 -16.54 -12.86
C GLY A 207 31.61 -16.31 -12.86
N ALA A 208 31.02 -15.95 -11.71
CA ALA A 208 29.60 -15.67 -11.62
C ALA A 208 29.25 -14.36 -12.38
N SER A 209 28.26 -14.43 -13.28
CA SER A 209 27.72 -13.24 -13.93
C SER A 209 27.05 -12.29 -12.92
N GLU A 210 26.93 -11.02 -13.24
CA GLU A 210 26.31 -10.00 -12.36
C GLU A 210 24.88 -10.36 -11.94
N LEU A 211 24.08 -10.88 -12.87
CA LEU A 211 22.71 -11.31 -12.57
C LEU A 211 22.70 -12.53 -11.65
N LYS A 212 23.62 -13.48 -11.85
CA LYS A 212 23.77 -14.63 -10.96
C LYS A 212 24.21 -14.18 -9.57
N THR A 213 25.24 -13.33 -9.47
CA THR A 213 25.69 -12.74 -8.19
C THR A 213 24.54 -12.02 -7.47
N PHE A 214 23.76 -11.22 -8.18
CA PHE A 214 22.60 -10.54 -7.58
C PHE A 214 21.59 -11.54 -7.03
N ASN A 215 21.15 -12.50 -7.83
CA ASN A 215 20.06 -13.40 -7.45
C ASN A 215 20.45 -14.43 -6.37
N THR A 216 21.70 -14.93 -6.41
CA THR A 216 22.15 -16.02 -5.52
C THR A 216 22.84 -15.53 -4.25
N ILE A 217 23.43 -14.34 -4.26
CA ILE A 217 24.20 -13.81 -3.13
C ILE A 217 23.55 -12.55 -2.58
N VAL A 218 23.41 -11.51 -3.40
CA VAL A 218 22.95 -10.20 -2.93
C VAL A 218 21.51 -10.23 -2.45
N TYR A 219 20.59 -10.74 -3.27
CA TYR A 219 19.16 -10.75 -2.97
C TYR A 219 18.82 -11.49 -1.68
N PRO A 220 19.36 -12.70 -1.40
CA PRO A 220 19.16 -13.35 -0.11
C PRO A 220 19.67 -12.55 1.09
N MET A 221 20.80 -11.86 0.95
CA MET A 221 21.38 -11.04 2.02
C MET A 221 20.53 -9.78 2.31
N ILE A 222 19.97 -9.15 1.29
CA ILE A 222 19.10 -7.96 1.46
C ILE A 222 17.61 -8.32 1.65
N LYS A 223 17.26 -9.59 1.67
CA LYS A 223 15.85 -10.06 1.80
C LYS A 223 15.09 -9.43 2.98
N PRO A 224 15.69 -9.21 4.17
CA PRO A 224 15.00 -8.49 5.25
C PRO A 224 14.60 -7.07 4.86
N GLY A 225 15.46 -6.34 4.15
CA GLY A 225 15.18 -5.01 3.63
C GLY A 225 14.10 -5.01 2.55
N VAL A 226 14.13 -6.00 1.64
CA VAL A 226 13.07 -6.20 0.63
C VAL A 226 11.74 -6.46 1.31
N GLY A 227 11.70 -7.27 2.37
CA GLY A 227 10.49 -7.52 3.15
C GLY A 227 9.94 -6.26 3.82
N ALA A 228 10.81 -5.42 4.40
CA ALA A 228 10.41 -4.14 4.98
C ALA A 228 9.86 -3.18 3.89
N LEU A 229 10.52 -3.09 2.74
CA LEU A 229 10.07 -2.29 1.60
C LEU A 229 8.72 -2.78 1.07
N ALA A 230 8.53 -4.10 0.97
CA ALA A 230 7.29 -4.70 0.50
C ALA A 230 6.09 -4.29 1.35
N ILE A 231 6.22 -4.43 2.68
CA ILE A 231 5.14 -4.04 3.61
C ILE A 231 4.89 -2.53 3.52
N PHE A 232 5.95 -1.73 3.54
CA PHE A 232 5.83 -0.28 3.46
C PHE A 232 5.11 0.15 2.18
N THR A 233 5.52 -0.39 1.03
CA THR A 233 4.90 -0.06 -0.26
C THR A 233 3.45 -0.53 -0.31
N PHE A 234 3.14 -1.73 0.18
CA PHE A 234 1.77 -2.23 0.22
C PHE A 234 0.87 -1.31 1.05
N ILE A 235 1.28 -0.99 2.30
CA ILE A 235 0.49 -0.16 3.21
C ILE A 235 0.33 1.27 2.66
N THR A 236 1.39 1.86 2.11
CA THR A 236 1.34 3.21 1.56
C THR A 236 0.46 3.28 0.31
N THR A 237 0.53 2.29 -0.58
CA THR A 237 -0.35 2.21 -1.76
C THR A 237 -1.81 2.01 -1.36
N TRP A 238 -2.07 1.14 -0.38
CA TRP A 238 -3.42 0.90 0.13
C TRP A 238 -4.08 2.17 0.64
N ASN A 239 -3.32 3.02 1.34
CA ASN A 239 -3.81 4.23 2.01
C ASN A 239 -3.63 5.51 1.18
N ASP A 240 -3.08 5.45 -0.05
CA ASP A 240 -2.81 6.64 -0.87
C ASP A 240 -4.07 7.16 -1.56
N TYR A 241 -4.93 7.80 -0.76
CA TYR A 241 -6.21 8.34 -1.22
C TYR A 241 -6.06 9.43 -2.27
N PHE A 242 -5.11 10.37 -2.08
CA PHE A 242 -4.99 11.55 -2.94
C PHE A 242 -4.52 11.23 -4.36
N LEU A 243 -3.51 10.36 -4.50
CA LEU A 243 -3.06 9.92 -5.82
C LEU A 243 -4.18 9.19 -6.56
N GLN A 244 -4.87 8.28 -5.86
CA GLN A 244 -5.97 7.52 -6.43
C GLN A 244 -7.14 8.44 -6.83
N LEU A 245 -7.50 9.43 -5.99
CA LEU A 245 -8.58 10.38 -6.25
C LEU A 245 -8.35 11.20 -7.53
N ILE A 246 -7.10 11.59 -7.78
CA ILE A 246 -6.75 12.40 -8.95
C ILE A 246 -6.64 11.52 -10.22
N MET A 247 -6.19 10.28 -10.09
CA MET A 247 -5.91 9.39 -11.23
C MET A 247 -7.09 8.55 -11.67
N LEU A 248 -8.07 8.26 -10.80
CA LEU A 248 -9.15 7.31 -11.06
C LEU A 248 -10.52 8.00 -10.97
N ASN A 249 -11.38 7.74 -11.96
CA ASN A 249 -12.72 8.33 -12.01
C ASN A 249 -13.84 7.30 -12.31
N ASP A 250 -13.59 6.33 -13.20
CA ASP A 250 -14.58 5.32 -13.57
C ASP A 250 -14.83 4.34 -12.43
N THR A 251 -16.10 4.02 -12.18
CA THR A 251 -16.54 3.05 -11.16
C THR A 251 -15.83 1.69 -11.26
N LYS A 252 -15.42 1.28 -12.46
CA LYS A 252 -14.73 0.01 -12.71
C LYS A 252 -13.30 -0.03 -12.18
N VAL A 253 -12.63 1.12 -12.06
CA VAL A 253 -11.23 1.23 -11.64
C VAL A 253 -11.05 1.82 -10.25
N LEU A 254 -12.11 2.28 -9.60
CA LEU A 254 -12.02 2.82 -8.24
C LEU A 254 -11.43 1.82 -7.26
N THR A 255 -10.78 2.37 -6.23
CA THR A 255 -10.40 1.63 -5.03
C THR A 255 -11.54 1.58 -4.03
N ILE A 256 -11.43 0.74 -3.01
CA ILE A 256 -12.45 0.63 -1.96
C ILE A 256 -12.65 1.98 -1.26
N SER A 257 -11.58 2.70 -0.96
CA SER A 257 -11.64 4.02 -0.31
C SER A 257 -12.37 5.07 -1.16
N LEU A 258 -12.06 5.13 -2.46
CA LEU A 258 -12.72 6.04 -3.39
C LEU A 258 -14.17 5.66 -3.64
N GLY A 259 -14.45 4.38 -3.79
CA GLY A 259 -15.81 3.88 -3.98
C GLY A 259 -16.72 4.24 -2.81
N ILE A 260 -16.22 4.08 -1.57
CA ILE A 260 -16.97 4.49 -0.37
C ILE A 260 -17.18 6.01 -0.34
N ALA A 261 -16.15 6.80 -0.66
CA ALA A 261 -16.27 8.26 -0.72
C ALA A 261 -17.30 8.70 -1.79
N LYS A 262 -17.34 8.02 -2.94
CA LYS A 262 -18.34 8.27 -3.98
C LYS A 262 -19.76 7.95 -3.50
N LEU A 263 -19.94 6.82 -2.81
CA LEU A 263 -21.24 6.46 -2.20
C LEU A 263 -21.71 7.52 -1.21
N GLN A 264 -20.80 8.10 -0.42
CA GLN A 264 -21.12 9.16 0.54
C GLN A 264 -21.63 10.43 -0.14
N SER A 265 -21.04 10.83 -1.27
CA SER A 265 -21.44 12.04 -2.00
C SER A 265 -22.78 11.91 -2.71
N GLU A 266 -23.16 10.70 -3.13
CA GLU A 266 -24.39 10.46 -3.92
C GLU A 266 -25.64 10.18 -3.06
N LEU A 267 -25.47 9.74 -1.79
CA LEU A 267 -26.58 9.17 -0.99
C LEU A 267 -26.96 9.97 0.25
N SER A 268 -26.53 11.23 0.39
CA SER A 268 -26.56 11.87 1.70
C SER A 268 -25.93 10.95 2.77
N THR A 269 -25.31 11.47 3.80
CA THR A 269 -24.39 10.76 4.68
C THR A 269 -25.00 9.50 5.35
N ASP A 270 -24.97 8.34 4.68
CA ASP A 270 -25.31 7.05 5.31
C ASP A 270 -24.06 6.49 6.03
N PHE A 271 -23.90 6.85 7.29
CA PHE A 271 -22.78 6.41 8.10
C PHE A 271 -22.69 4.88 8.26
N GLY A 272 -23.81 4.16 8.22
CA GLY A 272 -23.82 2.70 8.26
C GLY A 272 -23.14 2.07 7.05
N LEU A 273 -23.45 2.60 5.87
CA LEU A 273 -22.82 2.20 4.63
C LEU A 273 -21.32 2.50 4.61
N ILE A 274 -20.92 3.68 5.09
CA ILE A 274 -19.51 4.08 5.21
C ILE A 274 -18.75 3.15 6.15
N MET A 275 -19.32 2.86 7.32
CA MET A 275 -18.71 1.96 8.30
C MET A 275 -18.60 0.53 7.76
N ALA A 276 -19.61 0.02 7.05
CA ALA A 276 -19.55 -1.29 6.41
C ALA A 276 -18.43 -1.36 5.35
N GLY A 277 -18.30 -0.33 4.53
CA GLY A 277 -17.22 -0.23 3.54
C GLY A 277 -15.85 -0.11 4.20
N ALA A 278 -15.70 0.72 5.23
CA ALA A 278 -14.44 0.88 5.96
C ALA A 278 -14.04 -0.41 6.70
N ALA A 279 -15.00 -1.12 7.31
CA ALA A 279 -14.76 -2.43 7.91
C ALA A 279 -14.28 -3.44 6.87
N LEU A 280 -14.96 -3.52 5.71
CA LEU A 280 -14.54 -4.38 4.60
C LEU A 280 -13.12 -4.03 4.10
N GLY A 281 -12.82 -2.74 3.93
CA GLY A 281 -11.50 -2.27 3.49
C GLY A 281 -10.38 -2.45 4.54
N SER A 282 -10.71 -2.57 5.83
CA SER A 282 -9.72 -2.78 6.89
C SER A 282 -9.24 -4.23 6.99
N ILE A 283 -10.05 -5.22 6.59
CA ILE A 283 -9.73 -6.64 6.73
C ILE A 283 -8.43 -7.03 6.04
N PRO A 284 -8.20 -6.73 4.73
CA PRO A 284 -6.98 -7.17 4.06
C PRO A 284 -5.71 -6.53 4.63
N ILE A 285 -5.77 -5.25 5.04
CA ILE A 285 -4.60 -4.58 5.60
C ILE A 285 -4.21 -5.17 6.96
N ILE A 286 -5.21 -5.54 7.78
CA ILE A 286 -4.97 -6.22 9.07
C ILE A 286 -4.33 -7.59 8.82
N ILE A 287 -4.84 -8.38 7.87
CA ILE A 287 -4.29 -9.68 7.54
C ILE A 287 -2.84 -9.55 7.08
N ILE A 288 -2.55 -8.66 6.15
CA ILE A 288 -1.19 -8.42 5.64
C ILE A 288 -0.27 -7.97 6.77
N PHE A 289 -0.71 -7.04 7.63
CA PHE A 289 0.09 -6.59 8.76
C PHE A 289 0.44 -7.75 9.70
N LEU A 290 -0.54 -8.57 10.09
CA LEU A 290 -0.32 -9.73 10.97
C LEU A 290 0.61 -10.78 10.36
N MET A 291 0.52 -11.02 9.04
CA MET A 291 1.40 -11.96 8.34
C MET A 291 2.85 -11.49 8.30
N PHE A 292 3.07 -10.18 8.12
CA PHE A 292 4.40 -9.63 7.84
C PHE A 292 5.02 -8.83 8.99
N GLN A 293 4.36 -8.67 10.14
CA GLN A 293 4.84 -7.88 11.30
C GLN A 293 6.26 -8.24 11.76
N LYS A 294 6.68 -9.51 11.63
CA LYS A 294 8.04 -9.97 12.00
C LYS A 294 9.14 -9.35 11.11
N PHE A 295 8.84 -9.08 9.85
CA PHE A 295 9.79 -8.42 8.95
C PHE A 295 9.91 -6.93 9.27
N PHE A 296 8.80 -6.30 9.65
CA PHE A 296 8.76 -4.90 10.05
C PHE A 296 9.63 -4.63 11.30
N THR A 297 9.47 -5.44 12.34
CA THR A 297 10.26 -5.30 13.57
C THR A 297 11.76 -5.52 13.33
N ARG A 298 12.14 -6.51 12.51
CA ARG A 298 13.55 -6.76 12.17
C ARG A 298 14.17 -5.65 11.31
N GLY A 299 13.42 -5.09 10.36
CA GLY A 299 13.89 -4.01 9.49
C GLY A 299 14.20 -2.73 10.26
N ILE A 300 13.32 -2.35 11.21
CA ILE A 300 13.50 -1.15 12.02
C ILE A 300 14.67 -1.30 13.02
N THR A 301 14.79 -2.47 13.65
CA THR A 301 15.85 -2.70 14.66
C THR A 301 17.25 -2.74 14.06
N MET A 302 17.42 -3.24 12.82
CA MET A 302 18.74 -3.21 12.15
C MET A 302 19.19 -1.78 11.78
N GLY A 303 18.24 -0.85 11.55
CA GLY A 303 18.56 0.57 11.35
C GLY A 303 18.91 1.32 12.64
N ALA A 304 18.43 0.84 13.78
CA ALA A 304 18.60 1.49 15.10
C ALA A 304 19.88 1.04 15.86
N VAL A 305 20.53 -0.05 15.44
CA VAL A 305 21.72 -0.63 16.11
C VAL A 305 23.02 -0.22 15.40
N LYS A 306 23.10 0.99 14.84
CA LYS A 306 24.35 1.65 14.48
C LYS A 306 24.65 2.73 15.52
N GLY A 307 24.96 2.28 16.72
CA GLY A 307 25.49 3.06 17.82
C GLY A 307 26.41 2.19 18.64
#